data_0a02d587c564bb7cc320ffb2746c9cd0
#
_entry.id   0a02d587c564bb7cc320ffb2746c9cd0
#
_cell.length_a   1.000
_cell.length_b   1.000
_cell.length_c   1.000
_cell.angle_alpha   90.00
_cell.angle_beta   90.00
_cell.angle_gamma   90.00
#
_symmetry.space_group_name_H-M   'P 1'
#
loop_
_entity.id
_entity.type
_entity.pdbx_description
1 polymer ?
#
loop_
_entity_poly.entity_id
_entity_poly.type
_entity_poly.pdbx_seq_one_letter_code
_entity_poly.pdbx_strand_id
1 'polypeptide(L)'
;QQQIDAIFVDPYNSLKLDMKNSSIGVHDYHYEAASEFLTYSTANNVAVWLNMHAVTEAQRRKGPDGLPIAPFAEDTEGGGKFVNRADCFITIHRKVQAPDHNIRKLSEFHVRKVREVETGGQPTPFDQPYNLLMNLSHTGFTSWESRNRLFEPIHFEGDTQSAINFSKILSK
;
A
#
# COMPACT_ATOMS: atom_id res chain seq x y z
N GLN A 1 -17.09 -20.77 -12.97
CA GLN A 1 -16.96 -19.62 -12.03
C GLN A 1 -15.50 -19.18 -12.06
N GLN A 2 -15.23 -17.89 -12.30
CA GLN A 2 -13.88 -17.35 -12.13
C GLN A 2 -13.58 -17.32 -10.63
N GLN A 3 -12.46 -17.89 -10.23
CA GLN A 3 -11.95 -17.76 -8.88
C GLN A 3 -11.32 -16.37 -8.73
N ILE A 4 -11.66 -15.67 -7.65
CA ILE A 4 -11.04 -14.39 -7.28
C ILE A 4 -10.03 -14.69 -6.19
N ASP A 5 -8.77 -14.31 -6.38
CA ASP A 5 -7.69 -14.53 -5.42
C ASP A 5 -7.42 -13.29 -4.56
N ALA A 6 -7.69 -12.10 -5.10
CA ALA A 6 -7.48 -10.85 -4.39
C ALA A 6 -8.49 -9.77 -4.78
N ILE A 7 -8.80 -8.89 -3.83
CA ILE A 7 -9.60 -7.69 -4.00
C ILE A 7 -8.77 -6.49 -3.58
N PHE A 8 -8.76 -5.44 -4.40
CA PHE A 8 -8.12 -4.17 -4.10
C PHE A 8 -9.15 -3.06 -3.98
N VAL A 9 -9.12 -2.35 -2.86
CA VAL A 9 -9.93 -1.14 -2.63
C VAL A 9 -9.01 0.06 -2.64
N ASP A 10 -9.16 0.95 -3.64
CA ASP A 10 -8.25 2.09 -3.86
C ASP A 10 -9.03 3.37 -4.22
N PRO A 11 -9.10 4.32 -3.30
CA PRO A 11 -8.80 4.20 -1.87
C PRO A 11 -10.04 3.87 -1.02
N TYR A 12 -9.82 3.30 0.16
CA TYR A 12 -10.85 3.09 1.18
C TYR A 12 -11.58 4.39 1.55
N ASN A 13 -10.84 5.50 1.64
CA ASN A 13 -11.37 6.83 1.98
C ASN A 13 -12.45 7.35 1.00
N SER A 14 -12.59 6.73 -0.18
CA SER A 14 -13.67 7.06 -1.14
C SER A 14 -14.96 6.31 -0.88
N LEU A 15 -14.98 5.33 0.02
CA LEU A 15 -16.19 4.63 0.40
C LEU A 15 -17.09 5.55 1.20
N LYS A 16 -18.34 5.67 0.81
CA LYS A 16 -19.32 6.50 1.49
C LYS A 16 -19.96 5.73 2.63
N LEU A 17 -19.94 6.34 3.81
CA LEU A 17 -20.77 5.90 4.91
C LEU A 17 -22.23 6.18 4.60
N ASP A 18 -23.08 5.17 4.67
CA ASP A 18 -24.54 5.38 4.62
C ASP A 18 -25.04 5.93 5.98
N MET A 19 -24.83 7.23 6.17
CA MET A 19 -25.23 7.94 7.40
C MET A 19 -26.75 7.98 7.59
N LYS A 20 -27.55 7.70 6.55
CA LYS A 20 -29.00 7.81 6.64
C LYS A 20 -29.64 6.61 7.34
N ASN A 21 -28.98 5.47 7.29
CA ASN A 21 -29.51 4.21 7.84
C ASN A 21 -28.73 3.70 9.06
N SER A 22 -27.63 4.34 9.44
CA SER A 22 -26.83 3.90 10.58
C SER A 22 -26.92 4.87 11.75
N SER A 23 -27.33 4.35 12.90
CA SER A 23 -27.17 5.02 14.21
C SER A 23 -25.72 4.94 14.73
N ILE A 24 -24.79 4.50 13.89
CA ILE A 24 -23.41 4.16 14.23
C ILE A 24 -22.56 5.40 14.07
N GLY A 25 -21.74 5.71 15.09
CA GLY A 25 -20.74 6.78 15.03
C GLY A 25 -19.62 6.47 14.01
N VAL A 26 -18.97 7.51 13.50
CA VAL A 26 -17.86 7.36 12.54
C VAL A 26 -16.78 6.40 13.07
N HIS A 27 -16.51 6.44 14.36
CA HIS A 27 -15.54 5.55 15.00
C HIS A 27 -15.94 4.08 14.96
N ASP A 28 -17.21 3.79 15.18
CA ASP A 28 -17.73 2.43 15.18
C ASP A 28 -17.82 1.90 13.75
N TYR A 29 -18.11 2.77 12.78
CA TYR A 29 -18.10 2.44 11.36
C TYR A 29 -16.74 1.88 10.90
N HIS A 30 -15.64 2.55 11.22
CA HIS A 30 -14.31 2.06 10.83
C HIS A 30 -13.97 0.73 11.51
N TYR A 31 -14.44 0.52 12.73
CA TYR A 31 -14.28 -0.75 13.42
C TYR A 31 -15.04 -1.87 12.73
N GLU A 32 -16.30 -1.63 12.39
CA GLU A 32 -17.15 -2.60 11.69
C GLU A 32 -16.61 -2.88 10.29
N ALA A 33 -16.28 -1.84 9.53
CA ALA A 33 -15.71 -2.01 8.19
C ALA A 33 -14.45 -2.88 8.20
N ALA A 34 -13.50 -2.61 9.12
CA ALA A 34 -12.28 -3.41 9.23
C ALA A 34 -12.59 -4.87 9.61
N SER A 35 -13.63 -5.09 10.43
CA SER A 35 -14.05 -6.43 10.83
C SER A 35 -14.72 -7.18 9.69
N GLU A 36 -15.57 -6.51 8.90
CA GLU A 36 -16.23 -7.07 7.73
C GLU A 36 -15.23 -7.47 6.64
N PHE A 37 -14.24 -6.63 6.35
CA PHE A 37 -13.18 -6.99 5.39
C PHE A 37 -12.39 -8.21 5.84
N LEU A 38 -12.04 -8.31 7.13
CA LEU A 38 -11.34 -9.48 7.67
C LEU A 38 -12.23 -10.73 7.59
N THR A 39 -13.49 -10.63 7.98
CA THR A 39 -14.46 -11.73 7.93
C THR A 39 -14.63 -12.22 6.49
N TYR A 40 -14.81 -11.29 5.55
CA TYR A 40 -14.94 -11.63 4.14
C TYR A 40 -13.70 -12.33 3.58
N SER A 41 -12.52 -11.78 3.87
CA SER A 41 -11.23 -12.36 3.48
C SER A 41 -11.11 -13.82 3.94
N THR A 42 -11.36 -14.04 5.22
CA THR A 42 -11.24 -15.39 5.84
C THR A 42 -12.31 -16.35 5.31
N ALA A 43 -13.56 -15.92 5.22
CA ALA A 43 -14.67 -16.78 4.79
C ALA A 43 -14.56 -17.22 3.33
N ASN A 44 -13.96 -16.39 2.47
CA ASN A 44 -13.86 -16.66 1.04
C ASN A 44 -12.44 -17.06 0.59
N ASN A 45 -11.48 -17.12 1.51
CA ASN A 45 -10.06 -17.38 1.20
C ASN A 45 -9.52 -16.44 0.10
N VAL A 46 -9.80 -15.14 0.24
CA VAL A 46 -9.44 -14.08 -0.71
C VAL A 46 -8.58 -13.04 -0.01
N ALA A 47 -7.46 -12.63 -0.60
CA ALA A 47 -6.67 -11.53 -0.08
C ALA A 47 -7.41 -10.19 -0.27
N VAL A 48 -7.56 -9.38 0.77
CA VAL A 48 -8.16 -8.04 0.69
C VAL A 48 -7.09 -6.99 0.96
N TRP A 49 -6.86 -6.13 -0.02
CA TRP A 49 -5.93 -5.02 0.03
C TRP A 49 -6.68 -3.70 0.13
N LEU A 50 -6.44 -2.94 1.19
CA LEU A 50 -7.04 -1.63 1.40
C LEU A 50 -5.97 -0.55 1.27
N ASN A 51 -6.06 0.27 0.23
CA ASN A 51 -5.26 1.47 0.12
C ASN A 51 -5.93 2.61 0.88
N MET A 52 -5.19 3.26 1.76
CA MET A 52 -5.72 4.31 2.64
C MET A 52 -4.80 5.53 2.61
N HIS A 53 -5.39 6.71 2.66
CA HIS A 53 -4.62 7.94 2.83
C HIS A 53 -4.31 8.18 4.31
N ALA A 54 -3.12 8.71 4.57
CA ALA A 54 -2.79 9.20 5.89
C ALA A 54 -3.56 10.50 6.19
N VAL A 55 -3.91 10.69 7.46
CA VAL A 55 -4.55 11.93 7.92
C VAL A 55 -3.63 13.14 7.68
N THR A 56 -4.24 14.30 7.43
CA THR A 56 -3.50 15.53 7.06
C THR A 56 -2.45 15.93 8.11
N GLU A 57 -2.72 15.68 9.39
CA GLU A 57 -1.80 16.01 10.49
C GLU A 57 -0.48 15.23 10.38
N ALA A 58 -0.53 13.98 9.95
CA ALA A 58 0.66 13.15 9.74
C ALA A 58 1.61 13.75 8.69
N GLN A 59 1.05 14.39 7.66
CA GLN A 59 1.82 14.99 6.58
C GLN A 59 2.58 16.25 7.01
N ARG A 60 2.22 16.86 8.15
CA ARG A 60 2.87 18.05 8.68
C ARG A 60 4.12 17.75 9.50
N ARG A 61 4.29 16.51 9.93
CA ARG A 61 5.47 16.10 10.71
C ARG A 61 6.70 16.06 9.82
N LYS A 62 7.77 16.67 10.32
CA LYS A 62 9.05 16.74 9.58
C LYS A 62 10.17 16.04 10.36
N GLY A 63 11.05 15.42 9.63
CA GLY A 63 12.28 14.84 10.15
C GLY A 63 13.38 15.90 10.36
N PRO A 64 14.55 15.47 10.86
CA PRO A 64 15.71 16.34 11.03
C PRO A 64 16.19 17.01 9.73
N ASP A 65 15.89 16.37 8.59
CA ASP A 65 16.18 16.88 7.24
C ASP A 65 15.17 17.97 6.77
N GLY A 66 14.19 18.33 7.60
CA GLY A 66 13.14 19.27 7.28
C GLY A 66 12.09 18.77 6.30
N LEU A 67 12.19 17.52 5.86
CA LEU A 67 11.24 16.88 4.95
C LEU A 67 10.15 16.14 5.72
N PRO A 68 8.96 15.93 5.12
CA PRO A 68 7.94 15.10 5.74
C PRO A 68 8.48 13.69 6.05
N ILE A 69 8.13 13.17 7.23
CA ILE A 69 8.43 11.78 7.60
C ILE A 69 7.34 10.84 7.12
N ALA A 70 7.70 9.57 6.94
CA ALA A 70 6.73 8.54 6.58
C ALA A 70 5.62 8.45 7.65
N PRO A 71 4.34 8.37 7.27
CA PRO A 71 3.25 8.16 8.21
C PRO A 71 3.43 6.87 9.02
N PHE A 72 2.97 6.90 10.26
CA PHE A 72 2.84 5.70 11.08
C PHE A 72 1.58 4.92 10.69
N ALA A 73 1.47 3.70 11.16
CA ALA A 73 0.29 2.89 10.87
C ALA A 73 -0.99 3.51 11.45
N GLU A 74 -0.89 4.16 12.61
CA GLU A 74 -1.98 4.81 13.32
C GLU A 74 -2.45 6.12 12.66
N ASP A 75 -1.69 6.63 11.70
CA ASP A 75 -2.00 7.87 10.98
C ASP A 75 -3.04 7.68 9.86
N THR A 76 -3.55 6.49 9.66
CA THR A 76 -4.64 6.26 8.71
C THR A 76 -5.97 6.69 9.29
N GLU A 77 -6.92 7.01 8.42
CA GLU A 77 -8.31 7.20 8.83
C GLU A 77 -8.83 5.94 9.52
N GLY A 78 -9.46 6.08 10.69
CA GLY A 78 -9.82 4.94 11.54
C GLY A 78 -8.67 4.35 12.36
N GLY A 79 -7.42 4.74 12.08
CA GLY A 79 -6.25 4.51 12.93
C GLY A 79 -6.04 3.06 13.34
N GLY A 80 -5.80 2.84 14.64
CA GLY A 80 -5.51 1.53 15.22
C GLY A 80 -6.56 0.44 14.95
N LYS A 81 -7.78 0.79 14.51
CA LYS A 81 -8.83 -0.20 14.22
C LYS A 81 -8.46 -1.07 13.01
N PHE A 82 -7.95 -0.45 11.96
CA PHE A 82 -7.43 -1.16 10.78
C PHE A 82 -6.12 -1.87 11.09
N VAL A 83 -5.20 -1.18 11.77
CA VAL A 83 -3.91 -1.76 12.16
C VAL A 83 -4.10 -3.04 12.97
N ASN A 84 -5.01 -3.03 13.94
CA ASN A 84 -5.24 -4.19 14.80
C ASN A 84 -5.78 -5.41 14.06
N ARG A 85 -6.53 -5.20 12.98
CA ARG A 85 -7.16 -6.28 12.20
C ARG A 85 -6.34 -6.73 10.99
N ALA A 86 -5.53 -5.86 10.44
CA ALA A 86 -4.68 -6.21 9.30
C ALA A 86 -3.66 -7.28 9.67
N ASP A 87 -3.42 -8.22 8.76
CA ASP A 87 -2.34 -9.20 8.88
C ASP A 87 -1.00 -8.56 8.56
N CYS A 88 -0.97 -7.67 7.59
CA CYS A 88 0.20 -6.88 7.23
C CYS A 88 -0.20 -5.40 7.08
N PHE A 89 0.66 -4.49 7.51
CA PHE A 89 0.49 -3.05 7.31
C PHE A 89 1.76 -2.45 6.72
N ILE A 90 1.61 -1.80 5.57
CA ILE A 90 2.73 -1.21 4.83
C ILE A 90 2.46 0.28 4.62
N THR A 91 3.42 1.12 4.98
CA THR A 91 3.41 2.53 4.61
C THR A 91 4.32 2.74 3.42
N ILE A 92 3.77 3.34 2.35
CA ILE A 92 4.55 3.76 1.18
C ILE A 92 4.75 5.27 1.25
N HIS A 93 5.99 5.72 1.22
CA HIS A 93 6.33 7.14 1.34
C HIS A 93 7.31 7.57 0.27
N ARG A 94 7.22 8.84 -0.15
CA ARG A 94 8.18 9.48 -1.06
C ARG A 94 8.48 10.90 -0.61
N LYS A 95 9.74 11.23 -0.50
CA LYS A 95 10.21 12.59 -0.19
C LYS A 95 10.23 13.48 -1.45
N VAL A 96 9.06 13.72 -2.03
CA VAL A 96 8.92 14.44 -3.31
C VAL A 96 9.46 15.87 -3.30
N GLN A 97 9.59 16.48 -2.11
CA GLN A 97 10.13 17.83 -1.92
C GLN A 97 11.64 17.84 -1.60
N ALA A 98 12.30 16.68 -1.59
CA ALA A 98 13.74 16.63 -1.33
C ALA A 98 14.52 17.43 -2.38
N PRO A 99 15.54 18.23 -1.98
CA PRO A 99 16.41 18.94 -2.93
C PRO A 99 17.13 17.99 -3.88
N ASP A 100 17.60 16.85 -3.36
CA ASP A 100 18.28 15.83 -4.16
C ASP A 100 17.27 15.05 -5.04
N HIS A 101 17.52 15.09 -6.35
CA HIS A 101 16.71 14.39 -7.34
C HIS A 101 16.71 12.86 -7.15
N ASN A 102 17.80 12.27 -6.69
CA ASN A 102 17.88 10.82 -6.43
C ASN A 102 16.96 10.42 -5.27
N ILE A 103 16.91 11.24 -4.22
CA ILE A 103 16.00 11.02 -3.10
C ILE A 103 14.54 11.11 -3.55
N ARG A 104 14.20 12.06 -4.42
CA ARG A 104 12.82 12.20 -4.94
C ARG A 104 12.32 10.98 -5.72
N LYS A 105 13.22 10.21 -6.32
CA LYS A 105 12.88 9.00 -7.10
C LYS A 105 12.66 7.77 -6.23
N LEU A 106 13.10 7.81 -4.98
CA LEU A 106 12.95 6.67 -4.07
C LEU A 106 11.52 6.58 -3.56
N SER A 107 11.01 5.36 -3.52
CA SER A 107 9.82 4.97 -2.79
C SER A 107 10.25 4.16 -1.59
N GLU A 108 9.97 4.66 -0.40
CA GLU A 108 10.27 4.03 0.88
C GLU A 108 9.11 3.09 1.24
N PHE A 109 9.39 1.81 1.46
CA PHE A 109 8.43 0.81 1.92
C PHE A 109 8.72 0.46 3.37
N HIS A 110 7.86 0.92 4.25
CA HIS A 110 7.93 0.64 5.68
C HIS A 110 6.92 -0.47 6.01
N VAL A 111 7.40 -1.68 6.24
CA VAL A 111 6.57 -2.76 6.76
C VAL A 111 6.37 -2.52 8.25
N ARG A 112 5.20 -2.00 8.63
CA ARG A 112 4.89 -1.55 10.00
C ARG A 112 4.39 -2.67 10.88
N LYS A 113 3.71 -3.65 10.28
CA LYS A 113 3.15 -4.80 10.98
C LYS A 113 3.18 -6.04 10.10
N VAL A 114 3.51 -7.15 10.70
CA VAL A 114 3.29 -8.51 10.19
C VAL A 114 2.74 -9.33 11.36
N ARG A 115 1.58 -9.98 11.16
CA ARG A 115 0.94 -10.79 12.20
C ARG A 115 1.65 -12.13 12.37
N GLU A 116 1.89 -12.81 11.26
CA GLU A 116 2.52 -14.13 11.23
C GLU A 116 3.95 -13.99 10.69
N VAL A 117 4.90 -13.81 11.61
CA VAL A 117 6.30 -13.51 11.27
C VAL A 117 6.97 -14.68 10.55
N GLU A 118 6.56 -15.91 10.87
CA GLU A 118 7.12 -17.13 10.29
C GLU A 118 6.82 -17.25 8.78
N THR A 119 5.70 -16.70 8.32
CA THR A 119 5.27 -16.78 6.91
C THR A 119 5.34 -15.46 6.18
N GLY A 120 5.13 -14.35 6.89
CA GLY A 120 5.07 -13.01 6.33
C GLY A 120 6.37 -12.20 6.44
N GLY A 121 7.40 -12.72 7.12
CA GLY A 121 8.66 -12.03 7.35
C GLY A 121 8.62 -11.04 8.51
N GLN A 122 9.64 -10.20 8.61
CA GLN A 122 9.80 -9.25 9.72
C GLN A 122 9.37 -7.84 9.32
N PRO A 123 8.78 -7.06 10.25
CA PRO A 123 8.66 -5.62 10.08
C PRO A 123 10.01 -4.97 9.82
N THR A 124 10.02 -3.89 9.03
CA THR A 124 11.26 -3.12 8.84
C THR A 124 11.61 -2.36 10.11
N PRO A 125 12.90 -2.16 10.42
CA PRO A 125 13.30 -1.21 11.45
C PRO A 125 12.67 0.16 11.16
N PHE A 126 12.44 0.94 12.21
CA PHE A 126 11.67 2.18 12.14
C PHE A 126 12.21 3.19 11.10
N ASP A 127 13.50 3.33 11.02
CA ASP A 127 14.26 4.28 10.21
C ASP A 127 14.96 3.64 9.00
N GLN A 128 14.72 2.36 8.72
CA GLN A 128 15.36 1.59 7.67
C GLN A 128 14.31 0.94 6.73
N PRO A 129 13.60 1.71 5.94
CA PRO A 129 12.64 1.17 4.97
C PRO A 129 13.34 0.43 3.84
N TYR A 130 12.62 -0.43 3.15
CA TYR A 130 13.06 -0.90 1.84
C TYR A 130 12.93 0.24 0.82
N ASN A 131 14.05 0.57 0.18
CA ASN A 131 14.08 1.62 -0.82
C ASN A 131 13.94 1.03 -2.22
N LEU A 132 12.91 1.47 -2.92
CA LEU A 132 12.65 1.09 -4.30
C LEU A 132 12.81 2.29 -5.22
N LEU A 133 13.49 2.08 -6.33
CA LEU A 133 13.62 3.06 -7.39
C LEU A 133 12.57 2.81 -8.46
N MET A 134 11.73 3.79 -8.71
CA MET A 134 10.78 3.74 -9.81
C MET A 134 11.51 3.81 -11.15
N ASN A 135 11.30 2.82 -11.99
CA ASN A 135 11.85 2.77 -13.34
C ASN A 135 10.82 3.30 -14.34
N LEU A 136 11.02 4.54 -14.79
CA LEU A 136 10.09 5.18 -15.72
C LEU A 136 10.10 4.59 -17.13
N SER A 137 11.20 3.94 -17.54
CA SER A 137 11.30 3.35 -18.87
C SER A 137 10.68 1.96 -18.99
N HIS A 138 10.44 1.28 -17.88
CA HIS A 138 9.99 -0.12 -17.87
C HIS A 138 8.79 -0.37 -16.95
N THR A 139 8.09 0.68 -16.50
CA THR A 139 6.92 0.58 -15.61
C THR A 139 7.11 -0.45 -14.50
N GLY A 140 7.87 -0.09 -13.48
CA GLY A 140 8.11 -0.99 -12.35
C GLY A 140 9.13 -0.41 -11.37
N PHE A 141 9.54 -1.23 -10.45
CA PHE A 141 10.48 -0.86 -9.41
C PHE A 141 11.72 -1.75 -9.45
N THR A 142 12.86 -1.18 -9.09
CA THR A 142 14.11 -1.89 -8.83
C THR A 142 14.51 -1.65 -7.37
N SER A 143 15.17 -2.64 -6.76
CA SER A 143 15.79 -2.42 -5.45
C SER A 143 16.85 -1.34 -5.56
N TRP A 144 16.88 -0.42 -4.61
CA TRP A 144 17.91 0.61 -4.54
C TRP A 144 19.31 0.01 -4.32
N GLU A 145 19.39 -1.03 -3.46
CA GLU A 145 20.66 -1.63 -3.09
C GLU A 145 21.23 -2.50 -4.21
N SER A 146 20.46 -3.43 -4.73
CA SER A 146 20.92 -4.40 -5.72
C SER A 146 20.78 -3.95 -7.17
N ARG A 147 19.94 -2.93 -7.41
CA ARG A 147 19.52 -2.49 -8.76
C ARG A 147 18.82 -3.57 -9.59
N ASN A 148 18.49 -4.69 -8.96
CA ASN A 148 17.75 -5.77 -9.61
C ASN A 148 16.26 -5.43 -9.69
N ARG A 149 15.61 -5.94 -10.73
CA ARG A 149 14.14 -5.90 -10.79
C ARG A 149 13.57 -6.73 -9.65
N LEU A 150 12.51 -6.22 -9.00
CA LEU A 150 11.83 -6.94 -7.93
C LEU A 150 11.00 -8.11 -8.47
N PHE A 151 10.53 -7.97 -9.70
CA PHE A 151 9.71 -8.99 -10.35
C PHE A 151 10.23 -9.21 -11.76
N GLU A 152 10.44 -10.46 -12.12
CA GLU A 152 10.57 -10.86 -13.50
C GLU A 152 9.19 -10.73 -14.17
N PRO A 153 9.11 -10.36 -15.46
CA PRO A 153 7.84 -10.40 -16.17
C PRO A 153 7.28 -11.82 -16.11
N ILE A 154 6.05 -11.97 -15.65
CA ILE A 154 5.36 -13.26 -15.71
C ILE A 154 5.10 -13.55 -17.18
N HIS A 155 5.82 -14.49 -17.74
CA HIS A 155 5.53 -15.03 -19.06
C HIS A 155 4.41 -16.05 -18.91
N PHE A 156 3.21 -15.69 -19.34
CA PHE A 156 2.14 -16.67 -19.50
C PHE A 156 2.47 -17.52 -20.73
N GLU A 157 2.83 -18.77 -20.54
CA GLU A 157 2.96 -19.72 -21.62
C GLU A 157 1.58 -19.90 -22.27
N GLY A 158 1.40 -19.43 -23.49
CA GLY A 158 0.19 -19.68 -24.28
C GLY A 158 -0.55 -18.47 -24.84
N ASP A 159 -0.21 -17.23 -24.47
CA ASP A 159 -0.94 -16.07 -24.97
C ASP A 159 -0.01 -14.98 -25.54
N THR A 160 0.44 -15.18 -26.77
CA THR A 160 1.27 -14.22 -27.50
C THR A 160 0.49 -12.99 -27.99
N GLN A 161 -0.84 -12.93 -27.76
CA GLN A 161 -1.68 -11.82 -28.24
C GLN A 161 -2.12 -10.83 -27.14
N SER A 162 -1.97 -11.15 -25.88
CA SER A 162 -2.42 -10.27 -24.79
C SER A 162 -1.33 -9.47 -24.09
N ALA A 163 -0.09 -9.50 -24.56
CA ALA A 163 0.91 -8.53 -24.13
C ALA A 163 0.48 -7.14 -24.61
N ILE A 164 -0.28 -6.44 -23.79
CA ILE A 164 -0.62 -5.02 -24.01
C ILE A 164 0.70 -4.29 -24.14
N ASN A 165 1.01 -3.91 -25.37
CA ASN A 165 2.25 -3.21 -25.68
C ASN A 165 2.11 -1.75 -25.19
N PHE A 166 2.41 -1.52 -23.92
CA PHE A 166 2.36 -0.20 -23.29
C PHE A 166 3.23 0.84 -23.99
N SER A 167 4.21 0.41 -24.81
CA SER A 167 5.02 1.32 -25.60
C SER A 167 4.20 2.10 -26.65
N LYS A 168 3.05 1.57 -27.10
CA LYS A 168 2.15 2.26 -28.03
C LYS A 168 1.23 3.30 -27.37
N ILE A 169 1.08 3.27 -26.04
CA ILE A 169 0.22 4.21 -25.31
C ILE A 169 0.99 5.50 -24.98
N LEU A 170 2.32 5.43 -24.87
CA LEU A 170 3.17 6.57 -24.50
C LEU A 170 3.74 7.33 -25.69
N SER A 171 3.39 6.94 -26.94
CA SER A 171 3.85 7.58 -28.18
C SER A 171 2.80 8.45 -28.86
N LYS A 172 1.78 8.93 -28.12
CA LYS A 172 0.83 9.94 -28.57
C LYS A 172 0.88 11.22 -27.73
#